data_eb1e5992525bef7ca24286b9239df49e
#
_entry.id   eb1e5992525bef7ca24286b9239df49e
#
_cell.length_a   1.000
_cell.length_b   1.000
_cell.length_c   1.000
_cell.angle_alpha   90.00
_cell.angle_beta   90.00
_cell.angle_gamma   90.00
#
_symmetry.space_group_name_H-M   'P 1'
#
loop_
_entity.id
_entity.type
_entity.pdbx_description
1 polymer ?
#
loop_
_entity_poly.entity_id
_entity_poly.type
_entity_poly.pdbx_seq_one_letter_code
_entity_poly.pdbx_strand_id
1 'polypeptide(L)'
;MQKEVYRFASEKNWSRAVLNHWRPMSKEGCRALYDCGASLVSATTGDRYAYDGDPSKLPYGHAARLLHNRKPETMTFTRKSKDVAITRSICGYNHITEEEQELTLHTADYILNQETGMIFKNFLTSVIHNLSSKDDIREEMNGFIGDEYIGWGTHEQYFYPEYYAYQPEYKEKLMIACEELYKNDYTFIFMQDLIK
;
A
#
# COMPACT_ATOMS: atom_id res chain seq x y z
N MET A 1 -8.39 19.14 -7.89
CA MET A 1 -7.17 18.33 -8.04
C MET A 1 -7.08 17.68 -9.43
N GLN A 2 -7.96 16.77 -9.84
CA GLN A 2 -7.89 16.09 -11.16
C GLN A 2 -7.75 17.04 -12.35
N LYS A 3 -8.58 18.09 -12.45
CA LYS A 3 -8.50 19.10 -13.52
C LYS A 3 -7.14 19.79 -13.58
N GLU A 4 -6.49 20.02 -12.44
CA GLU A 4 -5.16 20.62 -12.41
C GLU A 4 -4.09 19.65 -12.89
N VAL A 5 -4.18 18.37 -12.51
CA VAL A 5 -3.28 17.34 -13.05
C VAL A 5 -3.42 17.24 -14.56
N TYR A 6 -4.65 17.24 -15.10
CA TYR A 6 -4.88 17.19 -16.53
C TYR A 6 -4.32 18.42 -17.26
N ARG A 7 -4.42 19.60 -16.64
CA ARG A 7 -3.89 20.85 -17.19
C ARG A 7 -2.37 20.85 -17.31
N PHE A 8 -1.66 20.33 -16.31
CA PHE A 8 -0.20 20.40 -16.26
C PHE A 8 0.51 19.14 -16.79
N ALA A 9 -0.08 17.99 -16.61
CA ALA A 9 0.58 16.72 -16.82
C ALA A 9 -0.15 15.79 -17.79
N SER A 10 -1.28 16.22 -18.37
CA SER A 10 -2.20 15.45 -19.21
C SER A 10 -2.99 14.38 -18.45
N GLU A 11 -4.09 13.95 -19.07
CA GLU A 11 -4.96 12.89 -18.55
C GLU A 11 -4.25 11.54 -18.40
N LYS A 12 -3.27 11.26 -19.26
CA LYS A 12 -2.49 10.02 -19.25
C LYS A 12 -1.69 9.80 -17.94
N ASN A 13 -1.42 10.89 -17.21
CA ASN A 13 -0.67 10.86 -15.95
C ASN A 13 -1.58 10.78 -14.72
N TRP A 14 -2.89 10.63 -14.91
CA TRP A 14 -3.81 10.39 -13.81
C TRP A 14 -3.81 8.92 -13.43
N SER A 15 -3.30 8.59 -12.24
CA SER A 15 -3.37 7.23 -11.71
C SER A 15 -4.75 6.96 -11.09
N ARG A 16 -5.28 5.77 -11.34
CA ARG A 16 -6.48 5.24 -10.67
C ARG A 16 -6.17 4.66 -9.30
N ALA A 17 -4.88 4.45 -8.99
CA ALA A 17 -4.39 3.99 -7.70
C ALA A 17 -3.93 5.17 -6.86
N VAL A 18 -4.41 5.26 -5.63
CA VAL A 18 -4.11 6.36 -4.71
C VAL A 18 -3.54 5.83 -3.40
N LEU A 19 -2.38 6.36 -3.04
CA LEU A 19 -1.79 6.23 -1.72
C LEU A 19 -1.83 7.63 -1.07
N ASN A 20 -2.71 7.84 -0.11
CA ASN A 20 -2.79 9.13 0.58
C ASN A 20 -1.70 9.25 1.65
N HIS A 21 -1.25 10.49 1.88
CA HIS A 21 -0.22 10.81 2.87
C HIS A 21 -0.63 10.34 4.26
N TRP A 22 0.23 9.59 4.94
CA TRP A 22 -0.04 8.94 6.23
C TRP A 22 -1.27 8.04 6.24
N ARG A 23 -1.86 7.79 5.08
CA ARG A 23 -3.01 6.91 4.82
C ARG A 23 -4.31 7.18 5.59
N PRO A 24 -4.48 8.25 6.40
CA PRO A 24 -5.78 8.52 6.97
C PRO A 24 -6.77 8.86 5.87
N MET A 25 -7.96 8.30 5.98
CA MET A 25 -9.02 8.54 5.02
C MET A 25 -10.38 8.51 5.72
N SER A 26 -11.19 9.54 5.51
CA SER A 26 -12.59 9.52 5.92
C SER A 26 -13.46 8.85 4.86
N LYS A 27 -14.67 8.50 5.24
CA LYS A 27 -15.69 7.98 4.32
C LYS A 27 -15.93 8.94 3.15
N GLU A 28 -16.06 10.23 3.46
CA GLU A 28 -16.28 11.29 2.47
C GLU A 28 -15.07 11.47 1.55
N GLY A 29 -13.86 11.40 2.11
CA GLY A 29 -12.60 11.46 1.35
C GLY A 29 -12.47 10.29 0.38
N CYS A 30 -12.80 9.08 0.83
CA CYS A 30 -12.82 7.89 -0.01
C CYS A 30 -13.85 8.02 -1.13
N ARG A 31 -15.05 8.51 -0.83
CA ARG A 31 -16.08 8.77 -1.83
C ARG A 31 -15.65 9.82 -2.86
N ALA A 32 -15.04 10.91 -2.40
CA ALA A 32 -14.53 11.95 -3.29
C ALA A 32 -13.44 11.44 -4.24
N LEU A 33 -12.58 10.54 -3.76
CA LEU A 33 -11.57 9.88 -4.62
C LEU A 33 -12.23 8.99 -5.67
N TYR A 34 -13.22 8.21 -5.27
CA TYR A 34 -13.98 7.38 -6.21
C TYR A 34 -14.66 8.22 -7.29
N ASP A 35 -15.34 9.29 -6.90
CA ASP A 35 -16.01 10.22 -7.83
C ASP A 35 -15.00 10.95 -8.76
N CYS A 36 -13.74 11.04 -8.37
CA CYS A 36 -12.63 11.52 -9.20
C CYS A 36 -11.99 10.44 -10.08
N GLY A 37 -12.53 9.23 -10.11
CA GLY A 37 -12.05 8.14 -10.94
C GLY A 37 -10.92 7.30 -10.32
N ALA A 38 -10.62 7.45 -9.03
CA ALA A 38 -9.80 6.50 -8.31
C ALA A 38 -10.59 5.20 -8.11
N SER A 39 -9.97 4.07 -8.37
CA SER A 39 -10.61 2.75 -8.19
C SER A 39 -9.83 1.84 -7.25
N LEU A 40 -8.65 2.24 -6.84
CA LEU A 40 -7.76 1.51 -5.97
C LEU A 40 -7.20 2.45 -4.91
N VAL A 41 -7.45 2.15 -3.65
CA VAL A 41 -7.01 2.96 -2.51
C VAL A 41 -6.17 2.10 -1.57
N SER A 42 -5.07 2.66 -1.08
CA SER A 42 -4.33 2.03 0.01
C SER A 42 -5.22 1.94 1.24
N ALA A 43 -5.30 0.75 1.82
CA ALA A 43 -6.07 0.47 3.02
C ALA A 43 -5.19 -0.17 4.08
N THR A 44 -5.26 0.34 5.30
CA THR A 44 -4.62 -0.24 6.47
C THR A 44 -5.56 -0.18 7.64
N THR A 45 -5.33 -1.00 8.65
CA THR A 45 -5.93 -0.83 9.97
C THR A 45 -5.09 0.12 10.81
N GLY A 46 -5.69 0.85 11.71
CA GLY A 46 -4.98 1.72 12.63
C GLY A 46 -5.84 2.10 13.83
N ASP A 47 -5.21 2.26 14.98
CA ASP A 47 -5.89 2.60 16.23
C ASP A 47 -6.49 4.00 16.21
N ARG A 48 -6.00 4.84 15.32
CA ARG A 48 -6.39 6.26 15.24
C ARG A 48 -7.84 6.47 14.81
N TYR A 49 -8.43 5.52 14.12
CA TYR A 49 -9.78 5.56 13.58
C TYR A 49 -10.51 4.28 13.96
N ALA A 50 -10.54 3.98 15.26
CA ALA A 50 -11.13 2.76 15.77
C ALA A 50 -12.57 2.59 15.28
N TYR A 51 -12.82 1.45 14.65
CA TYR A 51 -14.14 1.01 14.28
C TYR A 51 -14.88 0.60 15.57
N ASP A 52 -16.00 1.27 15.85
CA ASP A 52 -16.79 1.04 17.05
C ASP A 52 -17.87 -0.05 16.90
N GLY A 53 -17.83 -0.78 15.80
CA GLY A 53 -18.80 -1.84 15.49
C GLY A 53 -20.00 -1.37 14.68
N ASP A 54 -20.13 -0.09 14.37
CA ASP A 54 -21.23 0.44 13.56
C ASP A 54 -20.88 0.41 12.05
N PRO A 55 -21.44 -0.53 11.26
CA PRO A 55 -21.16 -0.66 9.84
C PRO A 55 -21.49 0.60 9.02
N SER A 56 -22.39 1.45 9.51
CA SER A 56 -22.77 2.68 8.79
C SER A 56 -21.66 3.70 8.72
N LYS A 57 -20.66 3.60 9.60
CA LYS A 57 -19.48 4.45 9.65
C LYS A 57 -18.35 3.98 8.73
N LEU A 58 -18.47 2.80 8.15
CA LEU A 58 -17.49 2.26 7.25
C LEU A 58 -17.64 2.85 5.84
N PRO A 59 -16.54 3.06 5.08
CA PRO A 59 -16.60 3.42 3.68
C PRO A 59 -17.36 2.35 2.90
N TYR A 60 -18.35 2.75 2.11
CA TYR A 60 -19.09 1.87 1.20
C TYR A 60 -19.80 0.67 1.83
N GLY A 61 -19.95 0.63 3.15
CA GLY A 61 -20.63 -0.48 3.83
C GLY A 61 -19.79 -1.76 3.92
N HIS A 62 -19.62 -2.24 5.13
CA HIS A 62 -18.81 -3.44 5.40
C HIS A 62 -19.39 -4.70 4.75
N ALA A 63 -20.70 -4.85 4.79
CA ALA A 63 -21.39 -6.04 4.26
C ALA A 63 -21.30 -6.22 2.74
N ALA A 64 -20.94 -5.14 2.01
CA ALA A 64 -20.77 -5.20 0.55
C ALA A 64 -19.36 -5.64 0.11
N ARG A 65 -18.47 -5.96 1.04
CA ARG A 65 -17.11 -6.37 0.71
C ARG A 65 -17.03 -7.81 0.25
N LEU A 66 -16.08 -8.03 -0.63
CA LEU A 66 -15.65 -9.35 -1.07
C LEU A 66 -14.12 -9.36 -1.16
N LEU A 67 -13.49 -10.31 -0.53
CA LEU A 67 -12.08 -10.59 -0.78
C LEU A 67 -11.96 -11.26 -2.15
N HIS A 68 -11.20 -10.64 -3.04
CA HIS A 68 -11.10 -11.08 -4.42
C HIS A 68 -10.36 -12.43 -4.49
N ASN A 69 -11.01 -13.42 -5.12
CA ASN A 69 -10.51 -14.77 -5.37
C ASN A 69 -10.11 -15.61 -4.14
N ARG A 70 -10.04 -15.04 -2.95
CA ARG A 70 -9.56 -15.73 -1.74
C ARG A 70 -10.44 -15.45 -0.53
N LYS A 71 -10.29 -16.32 0.46
CA LYS A 71 -10.93 -16.17 1.76
C LYS A 71 -9.85 -16.17 2.84
N PRO A 72 -9.90 -15.26 3.80
CA PRO A 72 -8.91 -15.15 4.87
C PRO A 72 -8.69 -16.47 5.63
N GLU A 73 -9.74 -17.20 5.92
CA GLU A 73 -9.70 -18.46 6.67
C GLU A 73 -8.96 -19.61 5.95
N THR A 74 -8.68 -19.45 4.66
CA THR A 74 -7.92 -20.45 3.88
C THR A 74 -6.42 -20.15 3.81
N MET A 75 -5.99 -19.05 4.41
CA MET A 75 -4.63 -18.54 4.30
C MET A 75 -3.97 -18.40 5.66
N THR A 76 -2.69 -18.75 5.72
CA THR A 76 -1.85 -18.55 6.91
C THR A 76 -0.65 -17.70 6.52
N PHE A 77 -0.42 -16.62 7.23
CA PHE A 77 0.67 -15.69 6.97
C PHE A 77 1.58 -15.53 8.17
N THR A 78 2.88 -15.51 7.89
CA THR A 78 3.88 -15.09 8.86
C THR A 78 4.33 -13.68 8.50
N ARG A 79 4.22 -12.79 9.46
CA ARG A 79 4.68 -11.42 9.27
C ARG A 79 6.20 -11.37 9.14
N LYS A 80 6.69 -10.78 8.07
CA LYS A 80 8.11 -10.74 7.74
C LYS A 80 8.74 -9.36 7.96
N SER A 81 8.00 -8.27 7.70
CA SER A 81 8.52 -6.92 7.85
C SER A 81 8.29 -6.31 9.23
N LYS A 82 9.32 -5.68 9.77
CA LYS A 82 9.24 -4.89 11.01
C LYS A 82 8.39 -3.62 10.81
N ASP A 83 8.44 -3.03 9.63
CA ASP A 83 7.78 -1.76 9.32
C ASP A 83 6.27 -1.88 9.14
N VAL A 84 5.78 -3.06 8.86
CA VAL A 84 4.34 -3.33 8.80
C VAL A 84 3.64 -2.93 10.11
N ALA A 85 4.29 -3.13 11.26
CA ALA A 85 3.73 -2.70 12.55
C ALA A 85 3.53 -1.20 12.63
N ILE A 86 4.55 -0.45 12.20
CA ILE A 86 4.52 1.01 12.19
C ILE A 86 3.43 1.49 11.23
N THR A 87 3.37 0.89 10.05
CA THR A 87 2.35 1.18 9.05
C THR A 87 0.94 0.99 9.60
N ARG A 88 0.69 -0.09 10.32
CA ARG A 88 -0.62 -0.38 10.95
C ARG A 88 -0.97 0.60 12.06
N SER A 89 -0.01 0.99 12.88
CA SER A 89 -0.26 1.89 14.01
C SER A 89 -0.48 3.33 13.62
N ILE A 90 0.05 3.75 12.47
CA ILE A 90 0.02 5.15 12.04
C ILE A 90 -1.24 5.48 11.24
N CYS A 91 -1.74 4.58 10.42
CA CYS A 91 -2.66 4.91 9.35
C CYS A 91 -3.80 3.95 9.22
N GLY A 92 -4.91 4.45 8.73
CA GLY A 92 -5.94 3.62 8.21
C GLY A 92 -7.34 4.02 8.59
N TYR A 93 -8.25 3.35 7.99
CA TYR A 93 -9.64 3.27 8.36
C TYR A 93 -9.99 1.79 8.56
N ASN A 94 -10.80 1.51 9.55
CA ASN A 94 -10.89 0.18 10.16
C ASN A 94 -11.93 -0.75 9.52
N HIS A 95 -12.24 -0.58 8.24
CA HIS A 95 -13.14 -1.50 7.57
C HIS A 95 -12.44 -2.78 7.08
N ILE A 96 -11.11 -2.83 7.17
CA ILE A 96 -10.29 -3.97 6.79
C ILE A 96 -9.85 -4.69 8.06
N THR A 97 -10.15 -5.99 8.18
CA THR A 97 -9.71 -6.79 9.33
C THR A 97 -8.20 -7.04 9.26
N GLU A 98 -7.62 -7.50 10.37
CA GLU A 98 -6.18 -7.81 10.38
C GLU A 98 -5.84 -8.96 9.44
N GLU A 99 -6.69 -9.98 9.37
CA GLU A 99 -6.53 -11.13 8.47
C GLU A 99 -6.58 -10.71 6.99
N GLU A 100 -7.55 -9.86 6.63
CA GLU A 100 -7.67 -9.31 5.28
C GLU A 100 -6.47 -8.44 4.92
N GLN A 101 -5.99 -7.65 5.89
CA GLN A 101 -4.82 -6.82 5.70
C GLN A 101 -3.56 -7.64 5.48
N GLU A 102 -3.35 -8.65 6.30
CA GLU A 102 -2.20 -9.55 6.18
C GLU A 102 -2.22 -10.29 4.83
N LEU A 103 -3.38 -10.80 4.44
CA LEU A 103 -3.57 -11.44 3.15
C LEU A 103 -3.17 -10.51 1.99
N THR A 104 -3.73 -9.31 1.96
CA THR A 104 -3.47 -8.36 0.85
C THR A 104 -2.06 -7.78 0.88
N LEU A 105 -1.34 -7.89 1.99
CA LEU A 105 0.03 -7.41 2.12
C LEU A 105 1.04 -8.33 1.40
N HIS A 106 0.82 -9.64 1.45
CA HIS A 106 1.75 -10.66 0.97
C HIS A 106 1.33 -11.31 -0.35
N THR A 107 0.16 -11.00 -0.85
CA THR A 107 -0.40 -11.58 -2.09
C THR A 107 -0.81 -10.50 -3.08
N ALA A 108 -1.06 -10.87 -4.32
CA ALA A 108 -1.66 -9.99 -5.32
C ALA A 108 -3.15 -9.71 -5.07
N ASP A 109 -3.73 -10.32 -4.05
CA ASP A 109 -5.15 -10.20 -3.74
C ASP A 109 -5.52 -8.83 -3.13
N TYR A 110 -6.79 -8.49 -3.21
CA TYR A 110 -7.34 -7.23 -2.75
C TYR A 110 -8.79 -7.40 -2.27
N ILE A 111 -9.33 -6.39 -1.62
CA ILE A 111 -10.72 -6.36 -1.17
C ILE A 111 -11.53 -5.51 -2.14
N LEU A 112 -12.53 -6.13 -2.77
CA LEU A 112 -13.46 -5.46 -3.65
C LEU A 112 -14.74 -5.08 -2.89
N ASN A 113 -15.08 -3.81 -2.91
CA ASN A 113 -16.43 -3.39 -2.53
C ASN A 113 -17.39 -3.65 -3.69
N GLN A 114 -18.29 -4.61 -3.52
CA GLN A 114 -19.20 -5.05 -4.59
C GLN A 114 -20.22 -3.98 -5.02
N GLU A 115 -20.57 -3.08 -4.13
CA GLU A 115 -21.54 -2.03 -4.41
C GLU A 115 -20.96 -0.94 -5.32
N THR A 116 -19.74 -0.53 -5.09
CA THR A 116 -19.10 0.58 -5.79
C THR A 116 -18.04 0.17 -6.81
N GLY A 117 -17.49 -1.04 -6.69
CA GLY A 117 -16.32 -1.45 -7.43
C GLY A 117 -14.99 -0.87 -6.92
N MET A 118 -15.00 -0.17 -5.79
CA MET A 118 -13.78 0.34 -5.17
C MET A 118 -12.93 -0.79 -4.62
N ILE A 119 -11.65 -0.73 -4.88
CA ILE A 119 -10.66 -1.71 -4.44
C ILE A 119 -9.86 -1.15 -3.28
N PHE A 120 -9.67 -1.97 -2.26
CA PHE A 120 -8.84 -1.66 -1.09
C PHE A 120 -7.71 -2.68 -0.99
N LYS A 121 -6.48 -2.18 -0.86
CA LYS A 121 -5.30 -3.01 -0.72
C LYS A 121 -4.26 -2.30 0.12
N ASN A 122 -3.56 -3.05 0.97
CA ASN A 122 -2.34 -2.53 1.57
C ASN A 122 -1.19 -2.70 0.58
N PHE A 123 -0.58 -1.57 0.17
CA PHE A 123 0.49 -1.57 -0.82
C PHE A 123 1.88 -1.74 -0.22
N LEU A 124 2.07 -1.45 1.06
CA LEU A 124 3.39 -1.41 1.65
C LEU A 124 3.65 -2.60 2.54
N THR A 125 4.41 -3.53 2.02
CA THR A 125 5.02 -4.61 2.80
C THR A 125 6.16 -4.05 3.66
N SER A 126 6.92 -3.11 3.11
CA SER A 126 8.07 -2.47 3.78
C SER A 126 8.26 -1.02 3.34
N VAL A 127 9.11 -0.31 4.08
CA VAL A 127 9.59 1.03 3.72
C VAL A 127 11.11 1.06 3.88
N ILE A 128 11.80 1.41 2.82
CA ILE A 128 13.25 1.61 2.86
C ILE A 128 13.53 3.00 3.44
N HIS A 129 14.01 3.04 4.66
CA HIS A 129 14.34 4.27 5.35
C HIS A 129 15.77 4.74 5.04
N ASN A 130 16.03 6.03 5.26
CA ASN A 130 17.37 6.60 5.13
C ASN A 130 18.40 5.94 6.05
N LEU A 131 17.97 5.44 7.21
CA LEU A 131 18.84 4.80 8.21
C LEU A 131 19.07 3.30 8.00
N SER A 132 18.30 2.65 7.12
CA SER A 132 18.51 1.24 6.80
C SER A 132 19.88 1.06 6.16
N SER A 133 20.66 0.11 6.65
CA SER A 133 21.92 -0.27 6.02
C SER A 133 21.67 -1.08 4.73
N LYS A 134 22.70 -1.24 3.92
CA LYS A 134 22.61 -2.09 2.71
C LYS A 134 22.35 -3.56 3.07
N ASP A 135 22.88 -4.00 4.20
CA ASP A 135 22.70 -5.38 4.66
C ASP A 135 21.30 -5.60 5.26
N ASP A 136 20.78 -4.62 6.01
CA ASP A 136 19.39 -4.66 6.49
C ASP A 136 18.40 -4.79 5.31
N ILE A 137 18.64 -4.04 4.22
CA ILE A 137 17.79 -4.08 3.03
C ILE A 137 17.85 -5.46 2.36
N ARG A 138 19.05 -6.04 2.23
CA ARG A 138 19.19 -7.40 1.68
C ARG A 138 18.47 -8.43 2.54
N GLU A 139 18.69 -8.39 3.86
CA GLU A 139 18.02 -9.28 4.80
C GLU A 139 16.50 -9.16 4.70
N GLU A 140 16.00 -7.93 4.67
CA GLU A 140 14.56 -7.66 4.59
C GLU A 140 13.95 -8.15 3.26
N MET A 141 14.57 -7.81 2.12
CA MET A 141 14.09 -8.28 0.82
C MET A 141 14.11 -9.80 0.71
N ASN A 142 15.17 -10.44 1.19
CA ASN A 142 15.24 -11.91 1.24
C ASN A 142 14.19 -12.52 2.16
N GLY A 143 13.80 -11.83 3.21
CA GLY A 143 12.71 -12.23 4.11
C GLY A 143 11.33 -12.31 3.42
N PHE A 144 11.14 -11.61 2.32
CA PHE A 144 9.89 -11.63 1.54
C PHE A 144 9.88 -12.64 0.40
N ILE A 145 11.01 -13.30 0.09
CA ILE A 145 11.07 -14.28 -1.00
C ILE A 145 10.06 -15.40 -0.75
N GLY A 146 9.22 -15.64 -1.74
CA GLY A 146 8.11 -16.58 -1.67
C GLY A 146 6.75 -15.90 -1.44
N ASP A 147 6.70 -14.61 -1.14
CA ASP A 147 5.46 -13.86 -1.17
C ASP A 147 5.04 -13.64 -2.63
N GLU A 148 3.75 -13.68 -2.89
CA GLU A 148 3.18 -13.44 -4.23
C GLU A 148 3.25 -11.95 -4.61
N TYR A 149 3.25 -11.08 -3.61
CA TYR A 149 3.31 -9.64 -3.76
C TYR A 149 4.26 -9.02 -2.75
N ILE A 150 5.10 -8.12 -3.21
CA ILE A 150 6.00 -7.33 -2.37
C ILE A 150 5.86 -5.87 -2.80
N GLY A 151 5.42 -5.03 -1.88
CA GLY A 151 5.35 -3.59 -2.09
C GLY A 151 6.25 -2.86 -1.10
N TRP A 152 7.19 -2.09 -1.57
CA TRP A 152 8.01 -1.26 -0.71
C TRP A 152 7.97 0.21 -1.12
N GLY A 153 8.06 1.08 -0.14
CA GLY A 153 8.03 2.52 -0.32
C GLY A 153 9.38 3.17 -0.03
N THR A 154 9.51 4.39 -0.50
CA THR A 154 10.68 5.23 -0.27
C THR A 154 10.26 6.69 -0.21
N HIS A 155 11.17 7.55 0.20
CA HIS A 155 10.98 9.00 0.19
C HIS A 155 12.04 9.66 -0.70
N GLU A 156 11.59 10.41 -1.69
CA GLU A 156 12.46 11.13 -2.64
C GLU A 156 13.34 12.19 -1.95
N GLN A 157 12.94 12.70 -0.80
CA GLN A 157 13.73 13.70 -0.07
C GLN A 157 15.14 13.23 0.27
N TYR A 158 15.35 11.92 0.44
CA TYR A 158 16.67 11.37 0.78
C TYR A 158 17.71 11.55 -0.34
N PHE A 159 17.29 11.92 -1.54
CA PHE A 159 18.18 12.23 -2.66
C PHE A 159 18.66 13.68 -2.69
N TYR A 160 18.02 14.60 -1.93
CA TYR A 160 18.34 16.01 -1.98
C TYR A 160 19.41 16.40 -0.98
N PRO A 161 20.58 16.91 -1.43
CA PRO A 161 21.69 17.30 -0.54
C PRO A 161 21.31 18.30 0.54
N GLU A 162 20.33 19.16 0.26
CA GLU A 162 19.86 20.21 1.19
C GLU A 162 18.88 19.65 2.24
N TYR A 163 18.42 18.43 2.09
CA TYR A 163 17.52 17.81 3.06
C TYR A 163 18.29 17.32 4.27
N TYR A 164 17.80 17.59 5.47
CA TYR A 164 18.49 17.25 6.73
C TYR A 164 18.81 15.75 6.90
N ALA A 165 18.06 14.88 6.23
CA ALA A 165 18.25 13.43 6.25
C ALA A 165 18.79 12.89 4.91
N TYR A 166 19.48 13.72 4.14
CA TYR A 166 20.14 13.32 2.89
C TYR A 166 21.04 12.10 3.06
N GLN A 167 20.99 11.21 2.09
CA GLN A 167 21.79 9.99 2.07
C GLN A 167 22.49 9.84 0.73
N PRO A 168 23.82 10.09 0.64
CA PRO A 168 24.56 9.97 -0.60
C PRO A 168 24.41 8.61 -1.28
N GLU A 169 24.34 7.53 -0.50
CA GLU A 169 24.22 6.14 -0.97
C GLU A 169 22.78 5.66 -1.17
N TYR A 170 21.78 6.56 -1.07
CA TYR A 170 20.37 6.13 -1.09
C TYR A 170 19.98 5.46 -2.42
N LYS A 171 20.54 5.95 -3.54
CA LYS A 171 20.35 5.30 -4.84
C LYS A 171 20.83 3.85 -4.84
N GLU A 172 22.01 3.58 -4.26
CA GLU A 172 22.55 2.23 -4.17
C GLU A 172 21.67 1.32 -3.30
N LYS A 173 21.14 1.85 -2.21
CA LYS A 173 20.19 1.13 -1.35
C LYS A 173 18.95 0.66 -2.13
N LEU A 174 18.36 1.54 -2.93
CA LEU A 174 17.20 1.17 -3.75
C LEU A 174 17.57 0.15 -4.83
N MET A 175 18.75 0.31 -5.44
CA MET A 175 19.22 -0.66 -6.43
C MET A 175 19.39 -2.05 -5.82
N ILE A 176 19.92 -2.15 -4.60
CA ILE A 176 20.05 -3.43 -3.89
C ILE A 176 18.68 -4.09 -3.70
N ALA A 177 17.67 -3.34 -3.25
CA ALA A 177 16.32 -3.90 -3.11
C ALA A 177 15.80 -4.44 -4.46
N CYS A 178 15.95 -3.67 -5.53
CA CYS A 178 15.55 -4.09 -6.87
C CYS A 178 16.31 -5.34 -7.35
N GLU A 179 17.62 -5.38 -7.13
CA GLU A 179 18.47 -6.50 -7.55
C GLU A 179 18.14 -7.79 -6.80
N GLU A 180 17.90 -7.71 -5.49
CA GLU A 180 17.53 -8.90 -4.69
C GLU A 180 16.18 -9.48 -5.15
N LEU A 181 15.21 -8.63 -5.44
CA LEU A 181 13.92 -9.08 -5.94
C LEU A 181 14.02 -9.63 -7.36
N TYR A 182 14.76 -8.95 -8.25
CA TYR A 182 14.94 -9.39 -9.63
C TYR A 182 15.65 -10.74 -9.74
N LYS A 183 16.66 -11.00 -8.91
CA LYS A 183 17.36 -12.29 -8.84
C LYS A 183 16.45 -13.46 -8.44
N ASN A 184 15.34 -13.15 -7.81
CA ASN A 184 14.34 -14.11 -7.33
C ASN A 184 13.06 -14.10 -8.18
N ASP A 185 13.19 -13.70 -9.47
CA ASP A 185 12.14 -13.76 -10.49
C ASP A 185 10.94 -12.83 -10.25
N TYR A 186 11.08 -11.79 -9.41
CA TYR A 186 10.03 -10.78 -9.26
C TYR A 186 10.00 -9.82 -10.45
N THR A 187 8.78 -9.50 -10.89
CA THR A 187 8.51 -8.52 -11.93
C THR A 187 7.96 -7.23 -11.32
N PHE A 188 8.51 -6.09 -11.71
CA PHE A 188 8.02 -4.78 -11.28
C PHE A 188 6.79 -4.37 -12.07
N ILE A 189 5.75 -3.94 -11.37
CA ILE A 189 4.48 -3.48 -11.97
C ILE A 189 4.07 -2.14 -11.35
N PHE A 190 3.24 -1.39 -12.05
CA PHE A 190 2.55 -0.25 -11.44
C PHE A 190 1.38 -0.75 -10.59
N MET A 191 1.08 -0.04 -9.49
CA MET A 191 -0.03 -0.39 -8.61
C MET A 191 -1.37 -0.54 -9.34
N GLN A 192 -1.61 0.29 -10.35
CA GLN A 192 -2.82 0.21 -11.17
C GLN A 192 -2.93 -1.08 -12.00
N ASP A 193 -1.83 -1.76 -12.26
CA ASP A 193 -1.80 -3.03 -13.03
C ASP A 193 -2.24 -4.23 -12.18
N LEU A 194 -2.39 -4.06 -10.87
CA LEU A 194 -3.04 -5.04 -10.01
C LEU A 194 -4.53 -5.17 -10.31
N ILE A 195 -5.13 -4.14 -10.91
CA ILE A 195 -6.54 -4.11 -11.29
C ILE A 195 -6.64 -4.48 -12.76
N LYS A 196 -6.67 -5.76 -13.04
CA LYS A 196 -6.93 -6.27 -14.38
C LYS A 196 -8.36 -6.78 -14.51
#